data_79afaf268a73f069625c75f6e94ea89f
#
_entry.id   79afaf268a73f069625c75f6e94ea89f
#
_cell.length_a   1.000
_cell.length_b   1.000
_cell.length_c   1.000
_cell.angle_alpha   90.00
_cell.angle_beta   90.00
_cell.angle_gamma   90.00
#
_symmetry.space_group_name_H-M   'P 1'
#
loop_
_entity.id
_entity.type
_entity.pdbx_description
1 polymer ?
#
loop_
_entity_poly.entity_id
_entity_poly.type
_entity_poly.pdbx_seq_one_letter_code
_entity_poly.pdbx_strand_id
1 'polypeptide(L)'
;MRCLRSLALRALLSPDPTAKVDAVAQLWQTRATCTLDSHAPLQPPANATLPGRPAQPVLVAPAQVPSRQLNSPSGLAALLHALAHIEFNAINLALDAVWRFAHMPTAYYHDWLQVAAEEAQHFTLLRTHLQSLPGQPDYGSFAAHDGLWQMAQRTAHDVVARMALVPRTLEARGLDATPPMQAKLRALGGPAAQRTVEILDIIVRDEVGHVAIGNHWYGWLCQQRQLHPLRHYRELVKHHRAPRLQPPFNLVARQRAGFSAEELADLPGQT
;
A
#
# COMPACT_ATOMS: atom_id res chain seq x y z
N MET A 1 -18.45 22.50 7.74
CA MET A 1 -18.52 21.41 6.74
C MET A 1 -17.32 20.51 6.89
N ARG A 2 -17.49 19.18 6.76
CA ARG A 2 -16.39 18.21 6.88
C ARG A 2 -15.81 17.95 5.49
N CYS A 3 -14.66 18.55 5.17
CA CYS A 3 -13.98 18.31 3.89
C CYS A 3 -13.28 16.94 3.91
N LEU A 4 -13.54 16.08 2.92
CA LEU A 4 -13.01 14.73 2.77
C LEU A 4 -11.47 14.72 2.81
N ARG A 5 -10.81 15.61 2.05
CA ARG A 5 -9.35 15.73 2.03
C ARG A 5 -8.76 16.14 3.38
N SER A 6 -9.42 17.04 4.09
CA SER A 6 -8.99 17.44 5.45
C SER A 6 -9.14 16.30 6.46
N LEU A 7 -10.19 15.49 6.34
CA LEU A 7 -10.39 14.32 7.20
C LEU A 7 -9.38 13.23 6.90
N ALA A 8 -9.03 13.01 5.62
CA ALA A 8 -7.95 12.10 5.22
C ALA A 8 -6.59 12.52 5.83
N LEU A 9 -6.26 13.83 5.79
CA LEU A 9 -5.06 14.34 6.47
C LEU A 9 -5.09 14.07 7.98
N ARG A 10 -6.23 14.29 8.64
CA ARG A 10 -6.36 14.02 10.08
C ARG A 10 -6.16 12.54 10.41
N ALA A 11 -6.73 11.63 9.61
CA ALA A 11 -6.51 10.20 9.76
C ALA A 11 -5.04 9.82 9.51
N LEU A 12 -4.40 10.41 8.49
CA LEU A 12 -2.98 10.21 8.20
C LEU A 12 -2.08 10.64 9.37
N LEU A 13 -2.43 11.71 10.07
CA LEU A 13 -1.70 12.24 11.22
C LEU A 13 -1.91 11.43 12.51
N SER A 14 -2.89 10.53 12.58
CA SER A 14 -3.11 9.70 13.77
C SER A 14 -1.92 8.76 13.99
N PRO A 15 -1.24 8.80 15.16
CA PRO A 15 -0.12 7.90 15.43
C PRO A 15 -0.59 6.52 15.92
N ASP A 16 -1.77 6.42 16.52
CA ASP A 16 -2.31 5.16 17.02
C ASP A 16 -2.92 4.33 15.89
N PRO A 17 -2.51 3.07 15.70
CA PRO A 17 -3.00 2.23 14.61
C PRO A 17 -4.50 1.95 14.67
N THR A 18 -5.06 1.74 15.86
CA THR A 18 -6.50 1.48 16.04
C THR A 18 -7.30 2.74 15.73
N ALA A 19 -6.92 3.88 16.29
CA ALA A 19 -7.59 5.16 16.03
C ALA A 19 -7.50 5.55 14.54
N LYS A 20 -6.39 5.20 13.85
CA LYS A 20 -6.27 5.43 12.40
C LYS A 20 -7.25 4.56 11.60
N VAL A 21 -7.32 3.27 11.90
CA VAL A 21 -8.29 2.34 11.27
C VAL A 21 -9.72 2.82 11.48
N ASP A 22 -10.07 3.19 12.72
CA ASP A 22 -11.41 3.69 13.06
C ASP A 22 -11.75 4.99 12.32
N ALA A 23 -10.77 5.92 12.22
CA ALA A 23 -10.95 7.17 11.48
C ALA A 23 -11.18 6.92 9.98
N VAL A 24 -10.46 5.96 9.39
CA VAL A 24 -10.65 5.57 7.97
C VAL A 24 -12.02 4.92 7.78
N ALA A 25 -12.41 3.98 8.64
CA ALA A 25 -13.73 3.33 8.58
C ALA A 25 -14.87 4.35 8.69
N GLN A 26 -14.77 5.28 9.63
CA GLN A 26 -15.75 6.36 9.79
C GLN A 26 -15.79 7.27 8.55
N LEU A 27 -14.64 7.65 8.01
CA LEU A 27 -14.56 8.51 6.83
C LEU A 27 -15.18 7.80 5.61
N TRP A 28 -14.92 6.52 5.43
CA TRP A 28 -15.53 5.70 4.37
C TRP A 28 -17.05 5.64 4.50
N GLN A 29 -17.58 5.37 5.69
CA GLN A 29 -19.00 5.30 5.95
C GLN A 29 -19.73 6.65 5.70
N THR A 30 -19.08 7.76 6.06
CA THR A 30 -19.66 9.11 5.97
C THR A 30 -19.28 9.88 4.71
N ARG A 31 -18.52 9.27 3.77
CA ARG A 31 -17.98 9.94 2.58
C ARG A 31 -19.00 10.70 1.73
N ALA A 32 -20.21 10.14 1.62
CA ALA A 32 -21.29 10.77 0.83
C ALA A 32 -21.79 12.09 1.44
N THR A 33 -21.57 12.33 2.74
CA THR A 33 -21.94 13.56 3.44
C THR A 33 -20.80 14.56 3.57
N CYS A 34 -19.59 14.18 3.14
CA CYS A 34 -18.45 15.07 3.13
C CYS A 34 -18.48 16.02 1.94
N THR A 35 -18.05 17.25 2.16
CA THR A 35 -17.72 18.14 1.04
C THR A 35 -16.37 17.75 0.47
N LEU A 36 -16.20 17.99 -0.82
CA LEU A 36 -14.91 17.80 -1.50
C LEU A 36 -14.50 19.12 -2.14
N ASP A 37 -13.46 19.73 -1.59
CA ASP A 37 -12.76 20.84 -2.24
C ASP A 37 -11.45 20.31 -2.84
N SER A 38 -11.48 20.04 -4.14
CA SER A 38 -10.32 19.56 -4.87
C SER A 38 -9.27 20.64 -5.13
N HIS A 39 -9.60 21.92 -4.96
CA HIS A 39 -8.72 23.05 -5.25
C HIS A 39 -8.01 23.60 -4.02
N ALA A 40 -8.52 23.36 -2.81
CA ALA A 40 -7.92 23.90 -1.60
C ALA A 40 -6.47 23.42 -1.39
N PRO A 41 -5.52 24.34 -1.19
CA PRO A 41 -4.16 23.99 -0.79
C PRO A 41 -4.19 23.60 0.70
N LEU A 42 -4.23 22.31 0.98
CA LEU A 42 -4.22 21.80 2.35
C LEU A 42 -2.78 21.57 2.81
N GLN A 43 -2.39 22.24 3.88
CA GLN A 43 -1.09 22.05 4.52
C GLN A 43 -1.25 21.30 5.85
N PRO A 44 -0.31 20.40 6.19
CA PRO A 44 -0.30 19.81 7.53
C PRO A 44 0.09 20.90 8.55
N PRO A 45 -0.25 20.71 9.83
CA PRO A 45 0.26 21.59 10.90
C PRO A 45 1.79 21.70 10.84
N ALA A 46 2.36 22.87 11.16
CA ALA A 46 3.77 23.19 10.97
C ALA A 46 4.75 22.17 11.61
N ASN A 47 4.36 21.55 12.72
CA ASN A 47 5.19 20.57 13.45
C ASN A 47 4.68 19.12 13.27
N ALA A 48 3.84 18.86 12.27
CA ALA A 48 3.27 17.54 12.09
C ALA A 48 4.31 16.58 11.48
N THR A 49 4.44 15.40 12.07
CA THR A 49 5.17 14.29 11.48
C THR A 49 4.24 13.51 10.56
N LEU A 50 4.63 13.34 9.30
CA LEU A 50 3.92 12.56 8.30
C LEU A 50 4.69 11.27 7.97
N PRO A 51 3.99 10.14 7.97
CA PRO A 51 2.66 9.91 8.53
C PRO A 51 2.73 9.90 10.06
N GLY A 52 1.57 10.05 10.73
CA GLY A 52 1.48 9.71 12.14
C GLY A 52 1.78 8.23 12.34
N ARG A 53 2.70 7.91 13.26
CA ARG A 53 3.16 6.54 13.52
C ARG A 53 3.27 6.28 15.01
N PRO A 54 2.99 5.03 15.45
CA PRO A 54 3.33 4.63 16.81
C PRO A 54 4.86 4.60 17.00
N ALA A 55 5.30 4.62 18.26
CA ALA A 55 6.72 4.51 18.60
C ALA A 55 7.33 3.15 18.17
N GLN A 56 6.51 2.14 18.06
CA GLN A 56 6.85 0.81 17.53
C GLN A 56 5.99 0.51 16.30
N PRO A 57 6.54 -0.20 15.29
CA PRO A 57 7.84 -0.88 15.23
C PRO A 57 9.02 0.08 15.10
N VAL A 58 10.19 -0.33 15.62
CA VAL A 58 11.45 0.34 15.30
C VAL A 58 11.71 0.21 13.79
N LEU A 59 11.94 1.34 13.13
CA LEU A 59 12.26 1.36 11.71
C LEU A 59 13.77 1.29 11.50
N VAL A 60 14.19 0.31 10.70
CA VAL A 60 15.60 0.06 10.36
C VAL A 60 15.79 0.04 8.84
N ALA A 61 17.02 0.06 8.37
CA ALA A 61 17.28 -0.13 6.94
C ALA A 61 16.80 -1.52 6.48
N PRO A 62 16.32 -1.68 5.23
CA PRO A 62 15.78 -2.98 4.75
C PRO A 62 16.73 -4.15 4.97
N ALA A 63 18.04 -3.96 4.79
CA ALA A 63 19.05 -4.99 5.03
C ALA A 63 19.24 -5.36 6.51
N GLN A 64 18.76 -4.56 7.43
CA GLN A 64 18.86 -4.78 8.88
C GLN A 64 17.60 -5.43 9.47
N VAL A 65 16.54 -5.60 8.68
CA VAL A 65 15.36 -6.34 9.15
C VAL A 65 15.75 -7.81 9.31
N PRO A 66 15.63 -8.39 10.54
CA PRO A 66 16.05 -9.78 10.76
C PRO A 66 15.23 -10.76 9.93
N SER A 67 15.92 -11.55 9.11
CA SER A 67 15.29 -12.66 8.39
C SER A 67 15.03 -13.82 9.37
N ARG A 68 13.82 -14.42 9.28
CA ARG A 68 13.44 -15.59 10.06
C ARG A 68 12.89 -16.67 9.15
N GLN A 69 13.26 -17.91 9.44
CA GLN A 69 12.68 -19.06 8.74
C GLN A 69 11.23 -19.22 9.19
N LEU A 70 10.34 -19.47 8.24
CA LEU A 70 8.90 -19.57 8.49
C LEU A 70 8.54 -20.65 9.53
N ASN A 71 9.30 -21.75 9.56
CA ASN A 71 9.13 -22.85 10.51
C ASN A 71 9.80 -22.62 11.87
N SER A 72 10.45 -21.46 12.09
CA SER A 72 10.98 -21.11 13.41
C SER A 72 9.85 -20.67 14.37
N PRO A 73 10.06 -20.73 15.71
CA PRO A 73 9.04 -20.38 16.70
C PRO A 73 8.40 -19.01 16.51
N SER A 74 9.15 -18.02 16.00
CA SER A 74 8.66 -16.68 15.73
C SER A 74 8.50 -16.37 14.22
N GLY A 75 8.72 -17.35 13.35
CA GLY A 75 8.76 -17.12 11.90
C GLY A 75 7.43 -16.67 11.33
N LEU A 76 6.35 -17.36 11.66
CA LEU A 76 5.00 -16.99 11.23
C LEU A 76 4.58 -15.63 11.83
N ALA A 77 4.87 -15.39 13.11
CA ALA A 77 4.57 -14.12 13.76
C ALA A 77 5.31 -12.94 13.09
N ALA A 78 6.60 -13.13 12.78
CA ALA A 78 7.38 -12.11 12.09
C ALA A 78 6.88 -11.86 10.66
N LEU A 79 6.43 -12.89 9.94
CA LEU A 79 5.80 -12.75 8.62
C LEU A 79 4.49 -11.95 8.73
N LEU A 80 3.57 -12.34 9.63
CA LEU A 80 2.30 -11.63 9.84
C LEU A 80 2.52 -10.17 10.22
N HIS A 81 3.50 -9.90 11.09
CA HIS A 81 3.86 -8.54 11.46
C HIS A 81 4.40 -7.73 10.26
N ALA A 82 5.25 -8.34 9.43
CA ALA A 82 5.79 -7.68 8.24
C ALA A 82 4.68 -7.35 7.24
N LEU A 83 3.73 -8.28 7.03
CA LEU A 83 2.54 -8.05 6.20
C LEU A 83 1.67 -6.93 6.81
N ALA A 84 1.35 -7.00 8.10
CA ALA A 84 0.59 -5.94 8.76
C ALA A 84 1.28 -4.56 8.65
N HIS A 85 2.62 -4.53 8.65
CA HIS A 85 3.36 -3.28 8.44
C HIS A 85 3.25 -2.76 6.99
N ILE A 86 3.18 -3.63 6.00
CA ILE A 86 2.92 -3.25 4.61
C ILE A 86 1.54 -2.62 4.51
N GLU A 87 0.49 -3.29 5.01
CA GLU A 87 -0.89 -2.78 4.95
C GLU A 87 -1.05 -1.46 5.74
N PHE A 88 -0.42 -1.34 6.92
CA PHE A 88 -0.44 -0.08 7.68
C PHE A 88 0.21 1.08 6.88
N ASN A 89 1.28 0.81 6.14
CA ASN A 89 1.85 1.80 5.23
C ASN A 89 0.92 2.07 4.03
N ALA A 90 0.25 1.06 3.48
CA ALA A 90 -0.69 1.22 2.37
C ALA A 90 -1.87 2.12 2.77
N ILE A 91 -2.41 1.99 4.01
CA ILE A 91 -3.36 2.98 4.56
C ILE A 91 -2.80 4.40 4.48
N ASN A 92 -1.55 4.60 4.92
CA ASN A 92 -0.92 5.91 4.89
C ASN A 92 -0.73 6.44 3.46
N LEU A 93 -0.34 5.57 2.51
CA LEU A 93 -0.14 5.92 1.10
C LEU A 93 -1.44 6.36 0.44
N ALA A 94 -2.53 5.64 0.69
CA ALA A 94 -3.84 5.95 0.15
C ALA A 94 -4.41 7.25 0.74
N LEU A 95 -4.31 7.45 2.07
CA LEU A 95 -4.70 8.70 2.73
C LEU A 95 -3.87 9.91 2.24
N ASP A 96 -2.57 9.70 2.01
CA ASP A 96 -1.70 10.73 1.45
C ASP A 96 -2.10 11.09 0.01
N ALA A 97 -2.49 10.11 -0.81
CA ALA A 97 -2.99 10.35 -2.15
C ALA A 97 -4.29 11.19 -2.12
N VAL A 98 -5.23 10.87 -1.23
CA VAL A 98 -6.48 11.65 -1.06
C VAL A 98 -6.20 13.08 -0.63
N TRP A 99 -5.32 13.28 0.33
CA TRP A 99 -5.04 14.61 0.88
C TRP A 99 -4.17 15.48 -0.03
N ARG A 100 -3.04 14.92 -0.48
CA ARG A 100 -1.92 15.69 -1.04
C ARG A 100 -2.21 16.32 -2.39
N PHE A 101 -2.79 15.55 -3.30
CA PHE A 101 -2.91 15.99 -4.68
C PHE A 101 -4.20 16.74 -4.92
N ALA A 102 -4.07 18.07 -5.11
CA ALA A 102 -5.17 18.93 -5.51
C ALA A 102 -5.45 18.81 -7.02
N HIS A 103 -6.57 19.35 -7.46
CA HIS A 103 -7.00 19.45 -8.85
C HIS A 103 -7.23 18.11 -9.59
N MET A 104 -7.38 17.01 -8.84
CA MET A 104 -7.78 15.74 -9.40
C MET A 104 -9.31 15.65 -9.52
N PRO A 105 -9.84 14.82 -10.44
CA PRO A 105 -11.27 14.55 -10.52
C PRO A 105 -11.82 13.97 -9.21
N THR A 106 -13.11 14.21 -8.94
CA THR A 106 -13.77 13.70 -7.73
C THR A 106 -13.60 12.18 -7.54
N ALA A 107 -13.67 11.41 -8.63
CA ALA A 107 -13.48 9.96 -8.62
C ALA A 107 -12.13 9.55 -8.02
N TYR A 108 -11.05 10.29 -8.31
CA TYR A 108 -9.72 10.03 -7.75
C TYR A 108 -9.73 9.95 -6.22
N TYR A 109 -10.38 10.88 -5.57
CA TYR A 109 -10.43 10.92 -4.10
C TYR A 109 -11.28 9.80 -3.51
N HIS A 110 -12.34 9.41 -4.19
CA HIS A 110 -13.19 8.29 -3.78
C HIS A 110 -12.48 6.95 -3.98
N ASP A 111 -11.78 6.76 -5.09
CA ASP A 111 -11.02 5.56 -5.38
C ASP A 111 -9.93 5.34 -4.32
N TRP A 112 -9.12 6.37 -4.02
CA TRP A 112 -8.08 6.25 -3.00
C TRP A 112 -8.62 6.14 -1.58
N LEU A 113 -9.80 6.69 -1.29
CA LEU A 113 -10.45 6.47 -0.01
C LEU A 113 -10.98 5.04 0.13
N GLN A 114 -11.45 4.43 -0.98
CA GLN A 114 -11.80 3.01 -1.01
C GLN A 114 -10.58 2.15 -0.70
N VAL A 115 -9.45 2.38 -1.39
CA VAL A 115 -8.18 1.71 -1.10
C VAL A 115 -7.83 1.83 0.38
N ALA A 116 -7.86 3.05 0.96
CA ALA A 116 -7.55 3.23 2.37
C ALA A 116 -8.44 2.40 3.29
N ALA A 117 -9.74 2.25 2.96
CA ALA A 117 -10.69 1.47 3.75
C ALA A 117 -10.42 -0.03 3.65
N GLU A 118 -10.10 -0.54 2.47
CA GLU A 118 -9.74 -1.95 2.24
C GLU A 118 -8.42 -2.29 2.92
N GLU A 119 -7.39 -1.44 2.84
CA GLU A 119 -6.11 -1.60 3.54
C GLU A 119 -6.25 -1.59 5.07
N ALA A 120 -7.18 -0.77 5.60
CA ALA A 120 -7.50 -0.78 7.02
C ALA A 120 -8.13 -2.11 7.47
N GLN A 121 -8.91 -2.75 6.60
CA GLN A 121 -9.45 -4.10 6.85
C GLN A 121 -8.34 -5.16 6.78
N HIS A 122 -7.46 -5.11 5.78
CA HIS A 122 -6.31 -6.00 5.64
C HIS A 122 -5.41 -5.94 6.88
N PHE A 123 -5.04 -4.73 7.29
CA PHE A 123 -4.26 -4.52 8.52
C PHE A 123 -4.96 -5.14 9.75
N THR A 124 -6.27 -4.94 9.89
CA THR A 124 -7.04 -5.46 11.01
C THR A 124 -7.07 -6.99 11.02
N LEU A 125 -7.27 -7.63 9.86
CA LEU A 125 -7.25 -9.09 9.71
C LEU A 125 -5.89 -9.67 10.13
N LEU A 126 -4.80 -9.09 9.62
CA LEU A 126 -3.45 -9.54 9.91
C LEU A 126 -3.07 -9.31 11.37
N ARG A 127 -3.39 -8.14 11.94
CA ARG A 127 -3.11 -7.82 13.34
C ARG A 127 -3.88 -8.74 14.29
N THR A 128 -5.17 -8.96 14.03
CA THR A 128 -5.99 -9.88 14.84
C THR A 128 -5.45 -11.30 14.80
N HIS A 129 -5.03 -11.76 13.62
CA HIS A 129 -4.43 -13.08 13.49
C HIS A 129 -3.06 -13.15 14.18
N LEU A 130 -2.23 -12.12 14.07
CA LEU A 130 -0.96 -12.01 14.79
C LEU A 130 -1.18 -12.13 16.30
N GLN A 131 -2.15 -11.41 16.86
CA GLN A 131 -2.50 -11.46 18.30
C GLN A 131 -3.05 -12.82 18.75
N SER A 132 -3.59 -13.64 17.84
CA SER A 132 -4.06 -14.99 18.17
C SER A 132 -2.94 -16.03 18.28
N LEU A 133 -1.70 -15.70 17.88
CA LEU A 133 -0.57 -16.61 17.97
C LEU A 133 -0.05 -16.76 19.40
N PRO A 134 0.66 -17.88 19.73
CA PRO A 134 1.31 -18.06 21.01
C PRO A 134 2.22 -16.89 21.39
N GLY A 135 2.11 -16.42 22.63
CA GLY A 135 2.80 -15.23 23.11
C GLY A 135 2.12 -13.91 22.74
N GLN A 136 1.01 -13.95 22.01
CA GLN A 136 0.18 -12.80 21.67
C GLN A 136 0.96 -11.58 21.15
N PRO A 137 1.86 -11.77 20.15
CA PRO A 137 2.56 -10.63 19.58
C PRO A 137 1.60 -9.65 18.93
N ASP A 138 1.91 -8.36 18.94
CA ASP A 138 1.10 -7.33 18.31
C ASP A 138 1.93 -6.55 17.28
N TYR A 139 1.25 -5.65 16.53
CA TYR A 139 1.90 -4.70 15.67
C TYR A 139 2.88 -3.83 16.48
N GLY A 140 4.14 -3.84 16.06
CA GLY A 140 5.24 -3.23 16.81
C GLY A 140 6.21 -4.23 17.45
N SER A 141 5.85 -5.53 17.55
CA SER A 141 6.69 -6.56 18.20
C SER A 141 7.98 -6.88 17.45
N PHE A 142 8.10 -6.54 16.17
CA PHE A 142 9.29 -6.80 15.35
C PHE A 142 9.73 -5.51 14.64
N ALA A 143 11.04 -5.40 14.35
CA ALA A 143 11.54 -4.30 13.52
C ALA A 143 10.98 -4.35 12.08
N ALA A 144 10.84 -3.20 11.46
CA ALA A 144 10.33 -3.05 10.10
C ALA A 144 11.15 -2.01 9.32
N HIS A 145 10.82 -1.78 8.05
CA HIS A 145 11.48 -0.75 7.23
C HIS A 145 10.48 0.20 6.58
N ASP A 146 10.93 1.39 6.21
CA ASP A 146 10.09 2.48 5.72
C ASP A 146 10.10 2.65 4.18
N GLY A 147 10.47 1.62 3.45
CA GLY A 147 10.70 1.74 2.01
C GLY A 147 9.51 2.23 1.19
N LEU A 148 8.28 1.85 1.58
CA LEU A 148 7.05 2.30 0.92
C LEU A 148 6.84 3.80 1.11
N TRP A 149 6.91 4.26 2.35
CA TRP A 149 6.72 5.68 2.65
C TRP A 149 7.83 6.56 2.08
N GLN A 150 9.07 6.10 2.08
CA GLN A 150 10.18 6.82 1.45
C GLN A 150 9.92 7.10 -0.03
N MET A 151 9.31 6.18 -0.77
CA MET A 151 8.94 6.43 -2.16
C MET A 151 7.81 7.47 -2.25
N ALA A 152 6.84 7.43 -1.33
CA ALA A 152 5.80 8.45 -1.26
C ALA A 152 6.37 9.85 -0.99
N GLN A 153 7.37 9.97 -0.13
CA GLN A 153 8.07 11.23 0.11
C GLN A 153 8.82 11.73 -1.13
N ARG A 154 9.53 10.85 -1.84
CA ARG A 154 10.24 11.21 -3.08
C ARG A 154 9.29 11.69 -4.18
N THR A 155 8.06 11.21 -4.21
CA THR A 155 7.04 11.53 -5.21
C THR A 155 5.99 12.53 -4.70
N ALA A 156 6.22 13.17 -3.56
CA ALA A 156 5.25 14.05 -2.89
C ALA A 156 4.84 15.28 -3.73
N HIS A 157 5.68 15.69 -4.64
CA HIS A 157 5.50 16.88 -5.48
C HIS A 157 4.96 16.59 -6.88
N ASP A 158 4.86 15.30 -7.27
CA ASP A 158 4.39 14.89 -8.60
C ASP A 158 3.43 13.71 -8.52
N VAL A 159 2.16 13.97 -8.85
CA VAL A 159 1.12 12.94 -8.85
C VAL A 159 1.35 11.86 -9.91
N VAL A 160 1.99 12.20 -11.07
CA VAL A 160 2.31 11.19 -12.09
C VAL A 160 3.36 10.21 -11.58
N ALA A 161 4.43 10.74 -10.99
CA ALA A 161 5.46 9.92 -10.37
C ALA A 161 4.88 9.07 -9.20
N ARG A 162 3.96 9.63 -8.40
CA ARG A 162 3.26 8.91 -7.33
C ARG A 162 2.48 7.72 -7.88
N MET A 163 1.65 7.91 -8.89
CA MET A 163 0.84 6.83 -9.48
C MET A 163 1.71 5.78 -10.17
N ALA A 164 2.80 6.20 -10.83
CA ALA A 164 3.74 5.29 -11.45
C ALA A 164 4.49 4.41 -10.45
N LEU A 165 5.00 5.00 -9.37
CA LEU A 165 6.03 4.34 -8.54
C LEU A 165 5.48 3.74 -7.24
N VAL A 166 4.33 4.16 -6.74
CA VAL A 166 3.74 3.59 -5.53
C VAL A 166 2.77 2.46 -5.90
N PRO A 167 1.53 2.69 -6.36
CA PRO A 167 0.62 1.57 -6.60
C PRO A 167 1.09 0.66 -7.74
N ARG A 168 1.45 1.25 -8.87
CA ARG A 168 1.83 0.53 -10.07
C ARG A 168 3.15 -0.26 -9.96
N THR A 169 4.10 0.19 -9.12
CA THR A 169 5.41 -0.46 -8.96
C THR A 169 5.51 -1.21 -7.64
N LEU A 170 5.29 -0.53 -6.51
CA LEU A 170 5.57 -1.13 -5.20
C LEU A 170 4.43 -2.04 -4.73
N GLU A 171 3.17 -1.64 -4.85
CA GLU A 171 2.02 -2.48 -4.47
C GLU A 171 1.85 -3.64 -5.46
N ALA A 172 2.04 -3.42 -6.77
CA ALA A 172 2.01 -4.51 -7.75
C ALA A 172 2.99 -5.66 -7.46
N ARG A 173 4.04 -5.44 -6.63
CA ARG A 173 4.89 -6.53 -6.13
C ARG A 173 4.15 -7.49 -5.21
N GLY A 174 3.09 -7.04 -4.55
CA GLY A 174 2.20 -7.89 -3.77
C GLY A 174 1.54 -8.96 -4.64
N LEU A 175 1.12 -8.61 -5.86
CA LEU A 175 0.55 -9.57 -6.82
C LEU A 175 1.53 -10.70 -7.18
N ASP A 176 2.83 -10.39 -7.24
CA ASP A 176 3.88 -11.35 -7.58
C ASP A 176 4.34 -12.19 -6.38
N ALA A 177 4.45 -11.56 -5.21
CA ALA A 177 5.03 -12.19 -4.01
C ALA A 177 4.03 -13.09 -3.26
N THR A 178 2.73 -12.81 -3.34
CA THR A 178 1.72 -13.54 -2.57
C THR A 178 1.58 -15.00 -2.98
N PRO A 179 1.50 -15.40 -4.27
CA PRO A 179 1.34 -16.82 -4.62
C PRO A 179 2.46 -17.73 -4.11
N PRO A 180 3.77 -17.42 -4.27
CA PRO A 180 4.83 -18.24 -3.71
C PRO A 180 4.84 -18.25 -2.18
N MET A 181 4.42 -17.15 -1.53
CA MET A 181 4.27 -17.11 -0.08
C MET A 181 3.17 -18.05 0.40
N GLN A 182 2.01 -18.04 -0.24
CA GLN A 182 0.91 -18.96 0.05
C GLN A 182 1.32 -20.42 -0.14
N ALA A 183 2.10 -20.75 -1.18
CA ALA A 183 2.62 -22.09 -1.37
C ALA A 183 3.49 -22.55 -0.20
N LYS A 184 4.38 -21.68 0.30
CA LYS A 184 5.20 -21.95 1.50
C LYS A 184 4.36 -22.14 2.76
N LEU A 185 3.32 -21.33 2.94
CA LEU A 185 2.40 -21.45 4.08
C LEU A 185 1.59 -22.75 4.04
N ARG A 186 1.10 -23.15 2.86
CA ARG A 186 0.43 -24.44 2.69
C ARG A 186 1.37 -25.61 2.99
N ALA A 187 2.63 -25.52 2.57
CA ALA A 187 3.65 -26.53 2.89
C ALA A 187 4.02 -26.57 4.39
N LEU A 188 3.98 -25.43 5.09
CA LEU A 188 4.17 -25.37 6.54
C LEU A 188 3.05 -26.12 7.27
N GLY A 189 1.79 -25.98 6.81
CA GLY A 189 0.62 -26.61 7.39
C GLY A 189 0.20 -26.04 8.74
N GLY A 190 -0.83 -26.65 9.30
CA GLY A 190 -1.41 -26.25 10.58
C GLY A 190 -2.41 -25.08 10.50
N PRO A 191 -3.27 -24.92 11.54
CA PRO A 191 -4.38 -23.97 11.51
C PRO A 191 -3.95 -22.51 11.32
N ALA A 192 -2.85 -22.10 11.95
CA ALA A 192 -2.38 -20.72 11.87
C ALA A 192 -1.84 -20.36 10.47
N ALA A 193 -1.09 -21.28 9.83
CA ALA A 193 -0.63 -21.08 8.45
C ALA A 193 -1.81 -21.08 7.47
N GLN A 194 -2.78 -21.98 7.65
CA GLN A 194 -3.99 -22.01 6.83
C GLN A 194 -4.79 -20.72 6.96
N ARG A 195 -4.97 -20.20 8.18
CA ARG A 195 -5.63 -18.90 8.41
C ARG A 195 -4.89 -17.75 7.72
N THR A 196 -3.55 -17.78 7.71
CA THR A 196 -2.76 -16.79 6.99
C THR A 196 -3.03 -16.85 5.48
N VAL A 197 -3.13 -18.06 4.90
CA VAL A 197 -3.46 -18.22 3.47
C VAL A 197 -4.83 -17.62 3.16
N GLU A 198 -5.85 -17.86 3.98
CA GLU A 198 -7.19 -17.29 3.80
C GLU A 198 -7.19 -15.75 3.82
N ILE A 199 -6.42 -15.15 4.71
CA ILE A 199 -6.26 -13.69 4.76
C ILE A 199 -5.56 -13.20 3.49
N LEU A 200 -4.51 -13.88 3.05
CA LEU A 200 -3.80 -13.52 1.82
C LEU A 200 -4.66 -13.69 0.56
N ASP A 201 -5.63 -14.63 0.54
CA ASP A 201 -6.60 -14.75 -0.54
C ASP A 201 -7.51 -13.50 -0.64
N ILE A 202 -7.89 -12.92 0.51
CA ILE A 202 -8.65 -11.67 0.55
C ILE A 202 -7.77 -10.52 0.03
N ILE A 203 -6.58 -10.37 0.59
CA ILE A 203 -5.65 -9.29 0.24
C ILE A 203 -5.33 -9.31 -1.26
N VAL A 204 -4.89 -10.43 -1.82
CA VAL A 204 -4.50 -10.48 -3.25
C VAL A 204 -5.66 -10.23 -4.20
N ARG A 205 -6.89 -10.61 -3.81
CA ARG A 205 -8.09 -10.28 -4.58
C ARG A 205 -8.30 -8.77 -4.68
N ASP A 206 -8.20 -8.07 -3.56
CA ASP A 206 -8.45 -6.63 -3.46
C ASP A 206 -7.27 -5.83 -4.06
N GLU A 207 -6.04 -6.31 -3.90
CA GLU A 207 -4.82 -5.73 -4.49
C GLU A 207 -4.85 -5.62 -6.02
N VAL A 208 -5.52 -6.55 -6.71
CA VAL A 208 -5.75 -6.40 -8.17
C VAL A 208 -6.52 -5.11 -8.45
N GLY A 209 -7.50 -4.77 -7.62
CA GLY A 209 -8.28 -3.53 -7.70
C GLY A 209 -7.45 -2.29 -7.38
N HIS A 210 -6.63 -2.33 -6.32
CA HIS A 210 -5.76 -1.22 -5.91
C HIS A 210 -4.76 -0.86 -7.00
N VAL A 211 -4.10 -1.86 -7.56
CA VAL A 211 -3.17 -1.67 -8.68
C VAL A 211 -3.90 -1.19 -9.93
N ALA A 212 -5.13 -1.67 -10.19
CA ALA A 212 -5.94 -1.19 -11.31
C ALA A 212 -6.30 0.30 -11.17
N ILE A 213 -6.65 0.75 -9.97
CA ILE A 213 -6.86 2.18 -9.65
C ILE A 213 -5.58 2.98 -9.95
N GLY A 214 -4.42 2.48 -9.50
CA GLY A 214 -3.14 3.11 -9.78
C GLY A 214 -2.83 3.21 -11.28
N ASN A 215 -3.06 2.14 -12.04
CA ASN A 215 -2.88 2.09 -13.49
C ASN A 215 -3.85 3.03 -14.22
N HIS A 216 -5.12 3.07 -13.79
CA HIS A 216 -6.12 3.99 -14.34
C HIS A 216 -5.68 5.44 -14.21
N TRP A 217 -5.32 5.86 -13.00
CA TRP A 217 -4.93 7.25 -12.75
C TRP A 217 -3.58 7.62 -13.37
N TYR A 218 -2.65 6.69 -13.44
CA TYR A 218 -1.41 6.90 -14.19
C TYR A 218 -1.69 7.11 -15.68
N GLY A 219 -2.50 6.26 -16.30
CA GLY A 219 -2.89 6.39 -17.70
C GLY A 219 -3.64 7.69 -17.98
N TRP A 220 -4.62 8.04 -17.13
CA TRP A 220 -5.35 9.30 -17.22
C TRP A 220 -4.43 10.53 -17.17
N LEU A 221 -3.51 10.55 -16.21
CA LEU A 221 -2.53 11.64 -16.08
C LEU A 221 -1.59 11.73 -17.28
N CYS A 222 -1.12 10.59 -17.80
CA CYS A 222 -0.31 10.56 -19.00
C CYS A 222 -1.07 11.16 -20.20
N GLN A 223 -2.35 10.81 -20.37
CA GLN A 223 -3.20 11.37 -21.42
C GLN A 223 -3.37 12.89 -21.25
N GLN A 224 -3.69 13.37 -20.04
CA GLN A 224 -3.84 14.81 -19.78
C GLN A 224 -2.57 15.62 -20.06
N ARG A 225 -1.40 15.00 -19.82
CA ARG A 225 -0.09 15.65 -20.01
C ARG A 225 0.60 15.30 -21.33
N GLN A 226 -0.08 14.57 -22.22
CA GLN A 226 0.45 14.13 -23.53
C GLN A 226 1.77 13.34 -23.39
N LEU A 227 1.87 12.51 -22.36
CA LEU A 227 3.03 11.66 -22.08
C LEU A 227 2.81 10.25 -22.65
N HIS A 228 3.87 9.63 -23.16
CA HIS A 228 3.83 8.22 -23.55
C HIS A 228 4.02 7.34 -22.29
N PRO A 229 3.02 6.55 -21.86
CA PRO A 229 3.04 5.90 -20.54
C PRO A 229 4.28 5.06 -20.30
N LEU A 230 4.64 4.13 -21.18
CA LEU A 230 5.78 3.24 -20.98
C LEU A 230 7.12 3.99 -20.96
N ARG A 231 7.32 4.92 -21.90
CA ARG A 231 8.55 5.72 -21.94
C ARG A 231 8.71 6.56 -20.67
N HIS A 232 7.63 7.26 -20.29
CA HIS A 232 7.67 8.12 -19.12
C HIS A 232 7.84 7.32 -17.83
N TYR A 233 7.23 6.12 -17.73
CA TYR A 233 7.45 5.21 -16.61
C TYR A 233 8.93 4.85 -16.43
N ARG A 234 9.63 4.49 -17.52
CA ARG A 234 11.07 4.18 -17.49
C ARG A 234 11.91 5.37 -17.03
N GLU A 235 11.55 6.59 -17.45
CA GLU A 235 12.19 7.83 -17.02
C GLU A 235 12.02 8.05 -15.51
N LEU A 236 10.80 7.86 -14.98
CA LEU A 236 10.48 7.99 -13.56
C LEU A 236 11.21 6.94 -12.71
N VAL A 237 11.24 5.67 -13.15
CA VAL A 237 11.97 4.59 -12.47
C VAL A 237 13.45 4.95 -12.31
N LYS A 238 14.07 5.47 -13.38
CA LYS A 238 15.47 5.90 -13.36
C LYS A 238 15.68 7.13 -12.46
N HIS A 239 14.85 8.15 -12.63
CA HIS A 239 14.95 9.42 -11.89
C HIS A 239 14.83 9.22 -10.38
N HIS A 240 13.82 8.48 -9.95
CA HIS A 240 13.54 8.22 -8.53
C HIS A 240 14.30 7.02 -7.98
N ARG A 241 15.16 6.36 -8.77
CA ARG A 241 15.91 5.16 -8.36
C ARG A 241 14.97 4.11 -7.76
N ALA A 242 13.85 3.85 -8.45
CA ALA A 242 12.90 2.85 -8.00
C ALA A 242 13.54 1.45 -7.94
N PRO A 243 13.09 0.57 -7.03
CA PRO A 243 13.61 -0.79 -6.96
C PRO A 243 13.41 -1.54 -8.28
N ARG A 244 14.42 -2.31 -8.67
CA ARG A 244 14.29 -3.19 -9.85
C ARG A 244 13.24 -4.25 -9.59
N LEU A 245 12.34 -4.43 -10.54
CA LEU A 245 11.40 -5.54 -10.53
C LEU A 245 12.17 -6.85 -10.77
N GLN A 246 11.77 -7.92 -10.11
CA GLN A 246 12.40 -9.23 -10.22
C GLN A 246 11.34 -10.31 -10.36
N PRO A 247 11.56 -11.31 -11.25
CA PRO A 247 10.67 -12.44 -11.38
C PRO A 247 10.66 -13.33 -10.12
N PRO A 248 9.65 -14.21 -9.97
CA PRO A 248 8.58 -14.46 -10.93
C PRO A 248 7.49 -13.37 -10.92
N PHE A 249 6.83 -13.17 -12.07
CA PHE A 249 5.71 -12.22 -12.21
C PHE A 249 4.39 -12.97 -12.36
N ASN A 250 3.36 -12.51 -11.67
CA ASN A 250 1.98 -12.96 -11.85
C ASN A 250 1.34 -12.19 -13.02
N LEU A 251 1.67 -12.59 -14.26
CA LEU A 251 1.21 -11.90 -15.47
C LEU A 251 -0.31 -11.82 -15.56
N VAL A 252 -1.02 -12.87 -15.11
CA VAL A 252 -2.49 -12.90 -15.10
C VAL A 252 -3.06 -11.82 -14.18
N ALA A 253 -2.57 -11.73 -12.94
CA ALA A 253 -3.02 -10.70 -12.01
C ALA A 253 -2.65 -9.29 -12.49
N ARG A 254 -1.45 -9.11 -13.03
CA ARG A 254 -1.02 -7.84 -13.61
C ARG A 254 -1.88 -7.42 -14.80
N GLN A 255 -2.21 -8.35 -15.70
CA GLN A 255 -3.13 -8.08 -16.82
C GLN A 255 -4.52 -7.67 -16.31
N ARG A 256 -5.05 -8.38 -15.31
CA ARG A 256 -6.34 -8.04 -14.67
C ARG A 256 -6.30 -6.67 -13.99
N ALA A 257 -5.15 -6.28 -13.46
CA ALA A 257 -4.89 -4.95 -12.89
C ALA A 257 -4.66 -3.86 -13.96
N GLY A 258 -4.81 -4.16 -15.26
CA GLY A 258 -4.79 -3.17 -16.33
C GLY A 258 -3.40 -2.87 -16.93
N PHE A 259 -2.39 -3.69 -16.68
CA PHE A 259 -1.14 -3.59 -17.45
C PHE A 259 -1.36 -4.02 -18.89
N SER A 260 -0.89 -3.24 -19.85
CA SER A 260 -0.95 -3.57 -21.27
C SER A 260 0.01 -4.71 -21.64
N ALA A 261 -0.23 -5.35 -22.80
CA ALA A 261 0.66 -6.39 -23.30
C ALA A 261 2.11 -5.88 -23.51
N GLU A 262 2.27 -4.63 -23.96
CA GLU A 262 3.58 -4.00 -24.13
C GLU A 262 4.29 -3.81 -22.80
N GLU A 263 3.59 -3.40 -21.76
CA GLU A 263 4.14 -3.22 -20.41
C GLU A 263 4.50 -4.54 -19.75
N LEU A 264 3.73 -5.61 -19.99
CA LEU A 264 4.05 -6.95 -19.52
C LEU A 264 5.27 -7.52 -20.23
N ALA A 265 5.42 -7.28 -21.53
CA ALA A 265 6.59 -7.68 -22.30
C ALA A 265 7.87 -6.93 -21.89
N ASP A 266 7.74 -5.72 -21.32
CA ASP A 266 8.86 -4.89 -20.82
C ASP A 266 9.38 -5.35 -19.44
N LEU A 267 8.71 -6.30 -18.79
CA LEU A 267 9.17 -6.84 -17.52
C LEU A 267 10.47 -7.64 -17.68
N PRO A 268 11.41 -7.53 -16.73
CA PRO A 268 12.69 -8.27 -16.80
C PRO A 268 12.49 -9.79 -16.93
N GLY A 269 13.18 -10.41 -17.89
CA GLY A 269 13.14 -11.87 -18.08
C GLY A 269 11.90 -12.38 -18.79
N GLN A 270 11.16 -11.54 -19.51
CA GLN A 270 10.04 -11.92 -20.39
C GLN A 270 10.47 -12.06 -21.87
N THR A 271 11.72 -11.76 -22.19
CA THR A 271 12.32 -11.94 -23.54
C THR A 271 13.06 -13.25 -23.63
#